data_e9a1502647d0cca08f7efdb86af7c59d
#
_entry.id   e9a1502647d0cca08f7efdb86af7c59d
#
_cell.length_a   1.000
_cell.length_b   1.000
_cell.length_c   1.000
_cell.angle_alpha   90.00
_cell.angle_beta   90.00
_cell.angle_gamma   90.00
#
_symmetry.space_group_name_H-M   'P 1'
#
loop_
_entity.id
_entity.type
_entity.pdbx_description
1 polymer ?
#
loop_
_entity_poly.entity_id
_entity_poly.type
_entity_poly.pdbx_seq_one_letter_code
_entity_poly.pdbx_strand_id
1 'polypeptide(L)'
;MSEHDLSTIEPASTVDARGSACPGPLLEAKKGIGKVKVGETLEIYSNDSGTRSDIPAWAKKVGHEYLGFLEADGYDKHFVIRKK
;
A
#
# COMPACT_ATOMS: atom_id res chain seq x y z
N MET A 1 -17.34 5.79 14.38
CA MET A 1 -16.66 5.24 14.02
C MET A 1 -15.78 5.69 13.43
N SER A 2 -15.30 5.76 13.08
CA SER A 2 -14.47 6.26 12.61
C SER A 2 -13.36 5.62 12.27
N GLU A 3 -13.10 4.55 12.62
CA GLU A 3 -12.03 3.96 12.21
C GLU A 3 -12.12 3.55 10.84
N HIS A 4 -11.05 3.50 10.10
CA HIS A 4 -11.00 2.97 8.77
C HIS A 4 -11.22 1.48 8.82
N ASP A 5 -12.23 1.01 8.16
CA ASP A 5 -12.39 -0.41 7.96
C ASP A 5 -11.73 -0.73 6.62
N LEU A 6 -10.53 -1.29 6.68
CA LEU A 6 -9.75 -1.52 5.48
C LEU A 6 -10.44 -2.47 4.50
N SER A 7 -11.31 -3.32 5.01
CA SER A 7 -12.01 -4.27 4.13
C SER A 7 -13.06 -3.60 3.26
N THR A 8 -13.44 -2.37 3.57
CA THR A 8 -14.44 -1.62 2.78
C THR A 8 -13.80 -0.60 1.84
N ILE A 9 -12.47 -0.45 1.88
CA ILE A 9 -11.80 0.50 1.01
C ILE A 9 -11.83 0.00 -0.43
N GLU A 10 -12.20 0.88 -1.35
CA GLU A 10 -12.16 0.58 -2.77
C GLU A 10 -10.96 1.29 -3.38
N PRO A 11 -9.86 0.58 -3.61
CA PRO A 11 -8.67 1.24 -4.14
C PRO A 11 -8.87 1.61 -5.60
N ALA A 12 -8.29 2.74 -6.00
CA ALA A 12 -8.32 3.18 -7.39
C ALA A 12 -7.41 2.31 -8.26
N SER A 13 -6.38 1.72 -7.67
CA SER A 13 -5.46 0.84 -8.38
C SER A 13 -4.89 -0.18 -7.40
N THR A 14 -4.51 -1.32 -7.93
CA THR A 14 -3.91 -2.39 -7.13
C THR A 14 -2.59 -2.81 -7.78
N VAL A 15 -1.55 -2.93 -6.96
CA VAL A 15 -0.24 -3.42 -7.39
C VAL A 15 -0.03 -4.79 -6.75
N ASP A 16 0.25 -5.79 -7.57
CA ASP A 16 0.51 -7.13 -7.08
C ASP A 16 2.02 -7.35 -7.04
N ALA A 17 2.59 -7.23 -5.85
CA ALA A 17 4.01 -7.43 -5.64
C ALA A 17 4.31 -8.74 -4.92
N ARG A 18 3.36 -9.68 -4.92
CA ARG A 18 3.58 -10.98 -4.30
C ARG A 18 4.65 -11.71 -5.07
N GLY A 19 5.51 -12.41 -4.33
CA GLY A 19 6.63 -13.11 -4.93
C GLY A 19 7.88 -12.27 -5.08
N SER A 20 7.79 -10.95 -4.82
CA SER A 20 8.96 -10.08 -4.86
C SER A 20 9.51 -9.90 -3.47
N ALA A 21 10.84 -9.99 -3.34
CA ALA A 21 11.49 -9.70 -2.07
C ALA A 21 11.79 -8.22 -1.96
N CYS A 22 11.88 -7.71 -0.72
CA CYS A 22 12.25 -6.33 -0.49
C CYS A 22 13.60 -6.04 -1.17
N PRO A 23 13.73 -4.92 -1.93
CA PRO A 23 12.79 -3.79 -1.97
C PRO A 23 11.76 -3.85 -3.10
N GLY A 24 11.51 -5.04 -3.66
CA GLY A 24 10.58 -5.17 -4.78
C GLY A 24 9.20 -4.58 -4.53
N PRO A 25 8.52 -4.94 -3.39
CA PRO A 25 7.19 -4.38 -3.12
C PRO A 25 7.20 -2.86 -3.02
N LEU A 26 8.26 -2.29 -2.44
CA LEU A 26 8.38 -0.85 -2.31
C LEU A 26 8.53 -0.19 -3.68
N LEU A 27 9.33 -0.80 -4.56
CA LEU A 27 9.49 -0.27 -5.91
C LEU A 27 8.19 -0.32 -6.69
N GLU A 28 7.41 -1.39 -6.52
CA GLU A 28 6.12 -1.49 -7.18
C GLU A 28 5.14 -0.46 -6.63
N ALA A 29 5.20 -0.19 -5.33
CA ALA A 29 4.36 0.84 -4.72
C ALA A 29 4.69 2.21 -5.30
N LYS A 30 5.97 2.51 -5.47
CA LYS A 30 6.38 3.79 -6.05
C LYS A 30 5.87 3.97 -7.47
N LYS A 31 5.89 2.90 -8.25
CA LYS A 31 5.34 2.94 -9.61
C LYS A 31 3.83 3.11 -9.58
N GLY A 32 3.17 2.35 -8.71
CA GLY A 32 1.71 2.35 -8.65
C GLY A 32 1.13 3.66 -8.18
N ILE A 33 1.83 4.35 -7.25
CA ILE A 33 1.30 5.61 -6.72
C ILE A 33 1.19 6.66 -7.83
N GLY A 34 2.01 6.55 -8.85
CA GLY A 34 1.93 7.47 -9.98
C GLY A 34 0.74 7.24 -10.87
N LYS A 35 0.05 6.10 -10.70
CA LYS A 35 -1.11 5.75 -11.52
C LYS A 35 -2.42 6.13 -10.87
N VAL A 36 -2.40 6.54 -9.59
CA VAL A 36 -3.60 7.00 -8.91
C VAL A 36 -3.55 8.51 -8.79
N LYS A 37 -4.72 9.13 -8.68
CA LYS A 37 -4.81 10.57 -8.55
C LYS A 37 -4.64 10.96 -7.10
N VAL A 38 -4.30 12.22 -6.86
CA VAL A 38 -4.23 12.74 -5.49
C VAL A 38 -5.58 12.55 -4.81
N GLY A 39 -5.54 11.97 -3.62
CA GLY A 39 -6.74 11.66 -2.86
C GLY A 39 -7.26 10.25 -3.07
N GLU A 40 -6.71 9.52 -4.05
CA GLU A 40 -7.13 8.15 -4.30
C GLU A 40 -6.22 7.17 -3.58
N THR A 41 -6.73 5.96 -3.39
CA THR A 41 -6.04 4.93 -2.62
C THR A 41 -5.38 3.93 -3.54
N LEU A 42 -4.13 3.58 -3.20
CA LEU A 42 -3.40 2.51 -3.85
C LEU A 42 -3.38 1.30 -2.92
N GLU A 43 -3.67 0.13 -3.47
CA GLU A 43 -3.58 -1.12 -2.74
C GLU A 43 -2.35 -1.88 -3.24
N ILE A 44 -1.54 -2.39 -2.31
CA ILE A 44 -0.32 -3.11 -2.65
C ILE A 44 -0.38 -4.49 -2.00
N TYR A 45 -0.29 -5.55 -2.81
CA TYR A 45 -0.19 -6.91 -2.30
C TYR A 45 1.27 -7.26 -2.12
N SER A 46 1.63 -7.81 -0.96
CA SER A 46 2.99 -8.24 -0.68
C SER A 46 2.97 -9.42 0.27
N ASN A 47 3.83 -10.39 0.04
CA ASN A 47 4.05 -11.49 1.00
C ASN A 47 5.42 -11.40 1.65
N ASP A 48 6.06 -10.24 1.61
CA ASP A 48 7.32 -9.98 2.29
C ASP A 48 7.02 -9.19 3.56
N SER A 49 7.34 -9.76 4.72
CA SER A 49 7.06 -9.10 6.00
C SER A 49 7.79 -7.77 6.17
N GLY A 50 8.91 -7.57 5.48
CA GLY A 50 9.62 -6.28 5.52
C GLY A 50 8.79 -5.13 4.98
N THR A 51 7.81 -5.44 4.12
CA THR A 51 6.93 -4.44 3.54
C THR A 51 6.10 -3.74 4.62
N ARG A 52 5.83 -4.42 5.73
CA ARG A 52 5.05 -3.84 6.83
C ARG A 52 5.74 -2.62 7.45
N SER A 53 7.07 -2.53 7.32
CA SER A 53 7.83 -1.37 7.77
C SER A 53 8.15 -0.44 6.61
N ASP A 54 8.44 -1.00 5.44
CA ASP A 54 8.93 -0.22 4.30
C ASP A 54 7.86 0.70 3.72
N ILE A 55 6.64 0.20 3.56
CA ILE A 55 5.58 1.01 2.96
C ILE A 55 5.19 2.18 3.85
N PRO A 56 4.97 1.98 5.17
CA PRO A 56 4.66 3.13 6.02
C PRO A 56 5.78 4.17 6.06
N ALA A 57 7.03 3.72 6.10
CA ALA A 57 8.17 4.63 6.14
C ALA A 57 8.25 5.45 4.86
N TRP A 58 8.08 4.79 3.72
CA TRP A 58 8.09 5.48 2.43
C TRP A 58 6.94 6.47 2.32
N ALA A 59 5.73 6.05 2.71
CA ALA A 59 4.57 6.93 2.61
C ALA A 59 4.77 8.19 3.44
N LYS A 60 5.28 8.04 4.65
CA LYS A 60 5.54 9.18 5.53
C LYS A 60 6.61 10.09 4.92
N LYS A 61 7.66 9.49 4.37
CA LYS A 61 8.79 10.25 3.84
C LYS A 61 8.36 11.14 2.67
N VAL A 62 7.48 10.64 1.81
CA VAL A 62 7.07 11.38 0.62
C VAL A 62 5.73 12.10 0.80
N GLY A 63 5.12 12.00 1.97
CA GLY A 63 3.93 12.79 2.28
C GLY A 63 2.60 12.15 1.90
N HIS A 64 2.58 10.84 1.68
CA HIS A 64 1.32 10.12 1.47
C HIS A 64 0.81 9.58 2.80
N GLU A 65 -0.45 9.16 2.84
CA GLU A 65 -1.04 8.64 4.06
C GLU A 65 -1.14 7.12 3.99
N TYR A 66 -0.49 6.45 4.94
CA TYR A 66 -0.58 5.00 5.04
C TYR A 66 -1.75 4.65 5.96
N LEU A 67 -2.71 3.90 5.44
CA LEU A 67 -3.91 3.56 6.21
C LEU A 67 -3.74 2.31 7.04
N GLY A 68 -2.85 1.42 6.64
CA GLY A 68 -2.66 0.15 7.34
C GLY A 68 -2.63 -1.01 6.36
N PHE A 69 -2.72 -2.22 6.90
CA PHE A 69 -2.76 -3.39 6.05
C PHE A 69 -3.72 -4.43 6.60
N LEU A 70 -4.21 -5.29 5.70
CA LEU A 70 -5.02 -6.45 6.07
C LEU A 70 -4.24 -7.70 5.73
N GLU A 71 -4.25 -8.68 6.63
CA GLU A 71 -3.66 -9.97 6.35
C GLU A 71 -4.64 -10.77 5.53
N ALA A 72 -4.18 -11.28 4.40
CA ALA A 72 -4.96 -12.16 3.57
C ALA A 72 -4.31 -13.55 3.60
N ASP A 73 -4.78 -14.45 2.74
CA ASP A 73 -4.30 -15.82 2.76
C ASP A 73 -2.90 -15.86 2.11
N GLY A 74 -1.87 -15.79 2.96
CA GLY A 74 -0.49 -15.88 2.51
C GLY A 74 0.13 -14.57 2.05
N TYR A 75 -0.57 -13.44 2.21
CA TYR A 75 -0.01 -12.14 1.83
C TYR A 75 -0.73 -11.02 2.57
N ASP A 76 -0.18 -9.81 2.47
CA ASP A 76 -0.77 -8.62 3.08
C ASP A 76 -1.27 -7.68 1.99
N LYS A 77 -2.34 -6.97 2.29
CA LYS A 77 -2.88 -5.90 1.45
C LYS A 77 -2.62 -4.58 2.15
N HIS A 78 -1.76 -3.74 1.57
CA HIS A 78 -1.42 -2.44 2.16
C HIS A 78 -2.20 -1.34 1.43
N PHE A 79 -2.61 -0.32 2.16
CA PHE A 79 -3.43 0.76 1.61
C PHE A 79 -2.76 2.10 1.87
N VAL A 80 -2.54 2.88 0.81
CA VAL A 80 -1.88 4.18 0.88
C VAL A 80 -2.72 5.17 0.08
N ILE A 81 -3.00 6.34 0.67
CA ILE A 81 -3.68 7.42 -0.05
C ILE A 81 -2.63 8.36 -0.60
N ARG A 82 -2.73 8.66 -1.89
CA ARG A 82 -1.83 9.62 -2.50
C ARG A 82 -2.23 11.03 -2.10
N LYS A 83 -1.30 11.76 -1.47
CA LYS A 83 -1.56 13.12 -0.99
C LYS A 83 -0.88 14.19 -1.83
N LYS A 84 0.06 13.81 -2.68
CA LYS A 84 0.79 14.80 -3.48
C LYS A 84 0.92 14.40 -4.93
#